data_98b59db632df111ea07642e4a187dd8a
#
_entry.id   98b59db632df111ea07642e4a187dd8a
#
_cell.length_a   1.000
_cell.length_b   1.000
_cell.length_c   1.000
_cell.angle_alpha   90.00
_cell.angle_beta   90.00
_cell.angle_gamma   90.00
#
_symmetry.space_group_name_H-M   'P 1'
#
loop_
_entity.id
_entity.type
_entity.pdbx_description
1 polymer ?
#
loop_
_entity_poly.entity_id
_entity_poly.type
_entity_poly.pdbx_seq_one_letter_code
_entity_poly.pdbx_strand_id
1 'polypeptide(L)'
;LNEKGETFSLNVKKYTPFFYVIVGDSWGEAERAELEEQVRNDIGDYHSEHFVSTKLLKRKKLYGFDGGKEYNFVLLKFKCESTMKKTKNLWFTTTKKNDTSIHHLNEKGYECCEYETRLYESNIPPLLRLFHIRDISPTGWIALPNNKTRKQTPKKTSCHFEFIIDYNHIIPLTTKETPVPYKICSFDIEASSSHGDFPLAEKTYKKLAQNIVDEWEYYEDGDTKLFNKMVNTSFGFEESVEDIDLIYVKKTITKEKLHELLCEIHKLNVSKIDDMDYDHKTSKIDDEVHEEVTEERELPFWLKNKSNKYKKKGTLIDLLNDDIERDVKIHNLNNILTYKLPKVEGDKITFIGSTFMKYGDTKPYLNHCISSDTCEN
;
A
#
# COMPACT_ATOMS: atom_id res chain seq x y z
N LEU A 1 18.01 -20.06 0.11
CA LEU A 1 19.09 -20.58 -0.77
C LEU A 1 20.03 -21.46 0.05
N ASN A 2 20.63 -22.47 -0.58
CA ASN A 2 21.77 -23.21 -0.02
C ASN A 2 23.11 -22.64 -0.51
N GLU A 3 24.22 -23.22 -0.10
CA GLU A 3 25.58 -22.80 -0.49
C GLU A 3 25.85 -22.89 -2.01
N LYS A 4 25.07 -23.71 -2.74
CA LYS A 4 25.14 -23.83 -4.20
C LYS A 4 24.23 -22.83 -4.94
N GLY A 5 23.47 -22.00 -4.21
CA GLY A 5 22.48 -21.09 -4.78
C GLY A 5 21.17 -21.76 -5.20
N GLU A 6 20.95 -23.03 -4.80
CA GLU A 6 19.66 -23.69 -5.05
C GLU A 6 18.59 -23.17 -4.08
N THR A 7 17.41 -22.90 -4.62
CA THR A 7 16.27 -22.41 -3.84
C THR A 7 15.49 -23.54 -3.21
N PHE A 8 14.96 -23.32 -2.01
CA PHE A 8 14.02 -24.25 -1.41
C PHE A 8 12.88 -23.53 -0.69
N SER A 9 11.74 -24.17 -0.68
CA SER A 9 10.56 -23.77 0.09
C SER A 9 10.42 -24.72 1.29
N LEU A 10 10.08 -24.15 2.44
CA LEU A 10 9.94 -24.89 3.67
C LEU A 10 8.52 -24.74 4.24
N ASN A 11 7.76 -25.83 4.22
CA ASN A 11 6.42 -25.88 4.83
C ASN A 11 6.55 -26.27 6.31
N VAL A 12 6.45 -25.27 7.18
CA VAL A 12 6.61 -25.46 8.63
C VAL A 12 5.29 -25.89 9.24
N LYS A 13 5.28 -27.05 9.92
CA LYS A 13 4.12 -27.64 10.59
C LYS A 13 4.15 -27.43 12.10
N LYS A 14 2.97 -27.60 12.72
CA LYS A 14 2.73 -27.56 14.17
C LYS A 14 3.08 -26.22 14.84
N TYR A 15 3.40 -25.19 14.07
CA TYR A 15 3.47 -23.84 14.60
C TYR A 15 2.05 -23.30 14.76
N THR A 16 1.78 -22.72 15.92
CA THR A 16 0.50 -22.08 16.25
C THR A 16 0.75 -20.58 16.43
N PRO A 17 0.26 -19.73 15.54
CA PRO A 17 0.30 -18.27 15.72
C PRO A 17 -0.32 -17.87 17.06
N PHE A 18 0.16 -16.78 17.65
CA PHE A 18 -0.34 -16.33 18.95
C PHE A 18 -0.08 -14.85 19.21
N PHE A 19 -0.85 -14.27 20.11
CA PHE A 19 -0.58 -12.99 20.75
C PHE A 19 -0.98 -13.02 22.22
N TYR A 20 -0.70 -11.95 22.94
CA TYR A 20 -1.04 -11.81 24.36
C TYR A 20 -2.09 -10.73 24.56
N VAL A 21 -2.84 -10.86 25.65
CA VAL A 21 -3.65 -9.79 26.23
C VAL A 21 -3.24 -9.56 27.66
N ILE A 22 -3.17 -8.29 28.07
CA ILE A 22 -2.94 -7.91 29.47
C ILE A 22 -4.28 -7.98 30.18
N VAL A 23 -4.29 -8.58 31.35
CA VAL A 23 -5.47 -8.82 32.19
C VAL A 23 -5.26 -8.33 33.60
N GLY A 24 -6.29 -8.35 34.44
CA GLY A 24 -6.22 -7.91 35.83
C GLY A 24 -5.25 -8.67 36.70
N ASP A 25 -4.70 -8.02 37.73
CA ASP A 25 -3.75 -8.66 38.67
C ASP A 25 -4.42 -9.77 39.50
N SER A 26 -5.76 -9.71 39.67
CA SER A 26 -6.57 -10.72 40.41
C SER A 26 -6.99 -11.93 39.55
N TRP A 27 -6.71 -11.92 38.24
CA TRP A 27 -7.16 -12.98 37.36
C TRP A 27 -6.52 -14.32 37.68
N GLY A 28 -7.37 -15.36 37.73
CA GLY A 28 -6.99 -16.78 37.86
C GLY A 28 -7.48 -17.60 36.65
N GLU A 29 -7.58 -18.92 36.88
CA GLU A 29 -8.02 -19.84 35.82
C GLU A 29 -9.50 -19.72 35.48
N ALA A 30 -10.35 -19.24 36.41
CA ALA A 30 -11.77 -19.03 36.16
C ALA A 30 -11.99 -17.91 35.14
N GLU A 31 -11.41 -16.74 35.38
CA GLU A 31 -11.53 -15.59 34.48
C GLU A 31 -10.83 -15.86 33.14
N ARG A 32 -9.72 -16.58 33.12
CA ARG A 32 -9.09 -17.05 31.89
C ARG A 32 -10.03 -17.95 31.07
N ALA A 33 -10.75 -18.87 31.72
CA ALA A 33 -11.69 -19.77 31.03
C ALA A 33 -12.90 -18.99 30.48
N GLU A 34 -13.42 -18.04 31.26
CA GLU A 34 -14.52 -17.17 30.83
C GLU A 34 -14.11 -16.31 29.61
N LEU A 35 -12.90 -15.72 29.60
CA LEU A 35 -12.36 -15.01 28.43
C LEU A 35 -12.27 -15.95 27.21
N GLU A 36 -11.81 -17.18 27.38
CA GLU A 36 -11.73 -18.15 26.28
C GLU A 36 -13.12 -18.43 25.70
N GLU A 37 -14.12 -18.65 26.53
CA GLU A 37 -15.49 -18.93 26.13
C GLU A 37 -16.12 -17.72 25.41
N GLN A 38 -15.99 -16.53 26.01
CA GLN A 38 -16.49 -15.28 25.40
C GLN A 38 -15.86 -15.01 24.04
N VAL A 39 -14.55 -15.11 23.92
CA VAL A 39 -13.83 -14.94 22.65
C VAL A 39 -14.29 -15.96 21.61
N ARG A 40 -14.47 -17.24 21.97
CA ARG A 40 -14.94 -18.28 21.05
C ARG A 40 -16.33 -17.96 20.51
N ASN A 41 -17.22 -17.46 21.35
CA ASN A 41 -18.59 -17.08 20.97
C ASN A 41 -18.56 -15.88 20.00
N ASP A 42 -17.74 -14.87 20.27
CA ASP A 42 -17.70 -13.62 19.51
C ASP A 42 -17.01 -13.74 18.13
N ILE A 43 -16.09 -14.69 17.96
CA ILE A 43 -15.43 -14.91 16.67
C ILE A 43 -16.26 -15.78 15.71
N GLY A 44 -17.29 -16.48 16.23
CA GLY A 44 -18.18 -17.38 15.48
C GLY A 44 -17.62 -18.79 15.26
N ASP A 45 -18.49 -19.71 14.88
CA ASP A 45 -18.24 -21.16 14.86
C ASP A 45 -16.98 -21.57 14.07
N TYR A 46 -16.86 -21.08 12.82
CA TYR A 46 -15.69 -21.41 11.97
C TYR A 46 -14.37 -21.04 12.63
N HIS A 47 -14.27 -19.85 13.19
CA HIS A 47 -13.03 -19.39 13.84
C HIS A 47 -12.83 -20.04 15.21
N SER A 48 -13.91 -20.36 15.92
CA SER A 48 -13.84 -21.08 17.20
C SER A 48 -13.18 -22.45 17.06
N GLU A 49 -13.44 -23.20 15.97
CA GLU A 49 -12.77 -24.46 15.67
C GLU A 49 -11.26 -24.31 15.42
N HIS A 50 -10.83 -23.12 14.97
CA HIS A 50 -9.43 -22.78 14.70
C HIS A 50 -8.74 -22.07 15.86
N PHE A 51 -9.45 -21.77 16.93
CA PHE A 51 -8.91 -21.28 18.18
C PHE A 51 -8.37 -22.47 19.00
N VAL A 52 -7.08 -22.46 19.34
CA VAL A 52 -6.44 -23.64 19.95
C VAL A 52 -6.66 -23.66 21.46
N SER A 53 -6.17 -22.65 22.17
CA SER A 53 -6.21 -22.59 23.62
C SER A 53 -5.80 -21.21 24.15
N THR A 54 -6.08 -20.97 25.42
CA THR A 54 -5.52 -19.87 26.19
C THR A 54 -4.60 -20.40 27.30
N LYS A 55 -3.73 -19.51 27.80
CA LYS A 55 -2.89 -19.81 28.98
C LYS A 55 -2.61 -18.54 29.78
N LEU A 56 -2.89 -18.54 31.06
CA LEU A 56 -2.52 -17.48 32.01
C LEU A 56 -1.03 -17.54 32.32
N LEU A 57 -0.33 -16.39 32.26
CA LEU A 57 1.11 -16.28 32.47
C LEU A 57 1.43 -14.98 33.20
N LYS A 58 2.47 -15.03 34.05
CA LYS A 58 3.11 -13.82 34.60
C LYS A 58 4.34 -13.45 33.79
N ARG A 59 4.44 -12.20 33.34
CA ARG A 59 5.55 -11.70 32.53
C ARG A 59 5.79 -10.21 32.79
N LYS A 60 7.00 -9.76 32.55
CA LYS A 60 7.35 -8.33 32.51
C LYS A 60 6.92 -7.71 31.18
N LYS A 61 6.56 -6.44 31.19
CA LYS A 61 6.38 -5.67 29.94
C LYS A 61 7.74 -5.30 29.38
N LEU A 62 7.85 -5.29 28.06
CA LEU A 62 9.01 -4.74 27.39
C LEU A 62 8.97 -3.20 27.35
N TYR A 63 7.76 -2.64 27.34
CA TYR A 63 7.54 -1.20 27.23
C TYR A 63 7.19 -0.58 28.58
N GLY A 64 7.86 0.53 28.91
CA GLY A 64 7.65 1.31 30.11
C GLY A 64 8.72 1.07 31.19
N PHE A 65 8.99 2.09 32.02
CA PHE A 65 9.89 2.02 33.15
C PHE A 65 9.08 1.74 34.41
N ASP A 66 8.79 0.48 34.66
CA ASP A 66 7.93 0.04 35.77
C ASP A 66 8.67 -0.75 36.88
N GLY A 67 10.01 -0.59 36.91
CA GLY A 67 10.88 -1.27 37.91
C GLY A 67 10.92 -2.80 37.77
N GLY A 68 10.52 -3.34 36.62
CA GLY A 68 10.51 -4.77 36.36
C GLY A 68 9.30 -5.47 36.96
N LYS A 69 8.21 -4.76 37.21
CA LYS A 69 6.94 -5.33 37.70
C LYS A 69 6.46 -6.43 36.75
N GLU A 70 5.94 -7.52 37.32
CA GLU A 70 5.28 -8.58 36.60
C GLU A 70 3.78 -8.30 36.46
N TYR A 71 3.22 -8.65 35.32
CA TYR A 71 1.81 -8.49 34.96
C TYR A 71 1.22 -9.84 34.56
N ASN A 72 -0.08 -9.99 34.73
CA ASN A 72 -0.81 -11.14 34.24
C ASN A 72 -1.11 -10.92 32.72
N PHE A 73 -0.78 -11.95 31.94
CA PHE A 73 -1.09 -12.05 30.54
C PHE A 73 -1.87 -13.32 30.25
N VAL A 74 -2.83 -13.24 29.37
CA VAL A 74 -3.40 -14.43 28.73
C VAL A 74 -2.80 -14.56 27.33
N LEU A 75 -2.16 -15.70 27.08
CA LEU A 75 -1.66 -16.10 25.77
C LEU A 75 -2.81 -16.76 25.00
N LEU A 76 -3.14 -16.26 23.81
CA LEU A 76 -4.14 -16.84 22.91
C LEU A 76 -3.42 -17.49 21.72
N LYS A 77 -3.73 -18.76 21.43
CA LYS A 77 -3.13 -19.56 20.36
C LYS A 77 -4.14 -19.92 19.28
N PHE A 78 -3.70 -19.95 18.04
CA PHE A 78 -4.54 -20.16 16.86
C PHE A 78 -3.96 -21.21 15.92
N LYS A 79 -4.82 -21.91 15.14
CA LYS A 79 -4.38 -22.82 14.08
C LYS A 79 -3.92 -22.06 12.82
N CYS A 80 -4.46 -20.87 12.57
CA CYS A 80 -4.19 -20.08 11.37
C CYS A 80 -4.21 -18.58 11.65
N GLU A 81 -3.58 -17.81 10.76
CA GLU A 81 -3.47 -16.36 10.86
C GLU A 81 -4.82 -15.65 10.69
N SER A 82 -5.72 -16.17 9.86
CA SER A 82 -7.06 -15.58 9.67
C SER A 82 -7.87 -15.55 10.96
N THR A 83 -7.83 -16.65 11.75
CA THR A 83 -8.47 -16.69 13.06
C THR A 83 -7.78 -15.75 14.06
N MET A 84 -6.44 -15.68 14.03
CA MET A 84 -5.70 -14.73 14.86
C MET A 84 -6.11 -13.28 14.56
N LYS A 85 -6.21 -12.89 13.27
CA LYS A 85 -6.67 -11.56 12.84
C LYS A 85 -8.12 -11.30 13.25
N LYS A 86 -9.04 -12.25 13.02
CA LYS A 86 -10.45 -12.13 13.41
C LYS A 86 -10.58 -11.92 14.91
N THR A 87 -9.86 -12.69 15.72
CA THR A 87 -9.88 -12.55 17.20
C THR A 87 -9.31 -11.19 17.62
N LYS A 88 -8.18 -10.77 17.05
CA LYS A 88 -7.60 -9.44 17.32
C LYS A 88 -8.59 -8.31 17.10
N ASN A 89 -9.44 -8.42 16.09
CA ASN A 89 -10.41 -7.40 15.74
C ASN A 89 -11.51 -7.16 16.80
N LEU A 90 -11.66 -8.05 17.79
CA LEU A 90 -12.56 -7.83 18.94
C LEU A 90 -12.15 -6.60 19.78
N TRP A 91 -10.87 -6.24 19.77
CA TRP A 91 -10.32 -5.04 20.42
C TRP A 91 -10.41 -3.77 19.59
N PHE A 92 -11.05 -3.82 18.40
CA PHE A 92 -11.18 -2.69 17.50
C PHE A 92 -12.64 -2.30 17.33
N THR A 93 -12.87 -1.00 17.19
CA THR A 93 -14.18 -0.44 16.88
C THR A 93 -14.15 0.16 15.49
N THR A 94 -15.23 -0.05 14.75
CA THR A 94 -15.41 0.55 13.43
C THR A 94 -16.40 1.71 13.54
N THR A 95 -15.93 2.93 13.28
CA THR A 95 -16.78 4.11 13.19
C THR A 95 -16.95 4.51 11.73
N LYS A 96 -18.19 4.86 11.35
CA LYS A 96 -18.47 5.41 10.02
C LYS A 96 -18.40 6.93 10.12
N LYS A 97 -17.55 7.55 9.32
CA LYS A 97 -17.47 9.01 9.18
C LYS A 97 -17.45 9.33 7.68
N ASN A 98 -18.49 10.06 7.21
CA ASN A 98 -18.63 10.47 5.81
C ASN A 98 -18.45 9.27 4.83
N ASP A 99 -19.26 8.20 4.99
CA ASP A 99 -19.22 6.95 4.21
C ASP A 99 -17.90 6.16 4.25
N THR A 100 -16.90 6.63 4.96
CA THR A 100 -15.63 5.90 5.17
C THR A 100 -15.69 5.16 6.51
N SER A 101 -15.42 3.85 6.47
CA SER A 101 -15.30 3.04 7.69
C SER A 101 -13.90 3.18 8.27
N ILE A 102 -13.78 3.82 9.43
CA ILE A 102 -12.50 3.94 10.15
C ILE A 102 -12.45 2.84 11.21
N HIS A 103 -11.41 2.01 11.11
CA HIS A 103 -11.13 0.91 12.04
C HIS A 103 -10.03 1.34 13.01
N HIS A 104 -10.34 1.51 14.28
CA HIS A 104 -9.41 1.99 15.29
C HIS A 104 -9.47 1.14 16.56
N LEU A 105 -8.36 1.13 17.29
CA LEU A 105 -8.28 0.41 18.56
C LEU A 105 -9.29 0.99 19.56
N ASN A 106 -10.07 0.12 20.20
CA ASN A 106 -10.98 0.53 21.25
C ASN A 106 -10.17 0.99 22.48
N GLU A 107 -10.35 2.24 22.90
CA GLU A 107 -9.65 2.82 24.04
C GLU A 107 -9.91 2.05 25.34
N LYS A 108 -11.13 1.52 25.49
CA LYS A 108 -11.51 0.67 26.62
C LYS A 108 -11.05 -0.78 26.51
N GLY A 109 -10.49 -1.17 25.35
CA GLY A 109 -10.11 -2.56 25.09
C GLY A 109 -11.32 -3.46 24.82
N TYR A 110 -11.19 -4.75 25.17
CA TYR A 110 -12.26 -5.76 25.12
C TYR A 110 -12.59 -6.15 26.55
N GLU A 111 -13.82 -5.93 26.95
CA GLU A 111 -14.28 -6.14 28.32
C GLU A 111 -14.61 -7.63 28.56
N CYS A 112 -14.07 -8.16 29.65
CA CYS A 112 -14.37 -9.49 30.15
C CYS A 112 -14.19 -9.53 31.66
N CYS A 113 -15.07 -10.18 32.40
CA CYS A 113 -15.01 -10.27 33.87
C CYS A 113 -14.85 -8.90 34.54
N GLU A 114 -15.61 -7.91 34.11
CA GLU A 114 -15.55 -6.53 34.62
C GLU A 114 -14.18 -5.86 34.47
N TYR A 115 -13.32 -6.38 33.57
CA TYR A 115 -11.98 -5.87 33.31
C TYR A 115 -11.77 -5.55 31.82
N GLU A 116 -11.21 -4.38 31.55
CA GLU A 116 -10.83 -3.94 30.21
C GLU A 116 -9.50 -4.59 29.79
N THR A 117 -9.57 -5.70 29.06
CA THR A 117 -8.35 -6.37 28.58
C THR A 117 -7.72 -5.58 27.43
N ARG A 118 -6.38 -5.63 27.32
CA ARG A 118 -5.63 -4.88 26.29
C ARG A 118 -4.70 -5.78 25.50
N LEU A 119 -4.65 -5.55 24.19
CA LEU A 119 -3.74 -6.26 23.29
C LEU A 119 -2.27 -6.00 23.63
N TYR A 120 -1.46 -7.06 23.57
CA TYR A 120 -0.02 -6.98 23.73
C TYR A 120 0.68 -7.86 22.71
N GLU A 121 1.66 -7.28 21.98
CA GLU A 121 2.41 -7.95 20.90
C GLU A 121 1.52 -8.59 19.81
N SER A 122 0.35 -8.05 19.57
CA SER A 122 -0.62 -8.59 18.61
C SER A 122 -0.32 -8.22 17.14
N ASN A 123 0.61 -7.29 16.92
CA ASN A 123 1.01 -6.83 15.57
C ASN A 123 2.29 -7.53 15.06
N ILE A 124 2.88 -8.43 15.84
CA ILE A 124 4.05 -9.19 15.41
C ILE A 124 3.61 -10.26 14.40
N PRO A 125 4.07 -10.22 13.13
CA PRO A 125 3.73 -11.23 12.14
C PRO A 125 4.12 -12.64 12.61
N PRO A 126 3.30 -13.67 12.34
CA PRO A 126 3.59 -15.05 12.78
C PRO A 126 4.96 -15.57 12.38
N LEU A 127 5.46 -15.20 11.19
CA LEU A 127 6.80 -15.60 10.75
C LEU A 127 7.91 -14.99 11.62
N LEU A 128 7.82 -13.70 11.94
CA LEU A 128 8.80 -13.07 12.85
C LEU A 128 8.71 -13.65 14.26
N ARG A 129 7.50 -13.95 14.72
CA ARG A 129 7.32 -14.64 16.01
C ARG A 129 7.96 -16.02 16.01
N LEU A 130 7.84 -16.78 14.92
CA LEU A 130 8.52 -18.08 14.76
C LEU A 130 10.04 -17.91 14.86
N PHE A 131 10.60 -16.90 14.20
CA PHE A 131 12.04 -16.61 14.28
C PHE A 131 12.47 -16.31 15.70
N HIS A 132 11.72 -15.48 16.44
CA HIS A 132 12.02 -15.16 17.84
C HIS A 132 12.01 -16.40 18.74
N ILE A 133 10.97 -17.26 18.67
CA ILE A 133 10.87 -18.41 19.55
C ILE A 133 11.84 -19.56 19.21
N ARG A 134 12.38 -19.54 17.98
CA ARG A 134 13.36 -20.53 17.50
C ARG A 134 14.78 -20.00 17.47
N ASP A 135 14.98 -18.74 17.85
CA ASP A 135 16.27 -18.05 17.76
C ASP A 135 16.90 -18.10 16.37
N ILE A 136 16.03 -17.92 15.35
CA ILE A 136 16.40 -17.91 13.94
C ILE A 136 16.64 -16.45 13.53
N SER A 137 17.86 -16.14 13.08
CA SER A 137 18.11 -14.87 12.39
C SER A 137 17.39 -14.87 11.03
N PRO A 138 16.63 -13.81 10.67
CA PRO A 138 15.92 -13.73 9.38
C PRO A 138 16.82 -13.92 8.14
N THR A 139 18.09 -13.58 8.26
CA THR A 139 19.13 -13.75 7.22
C THR A 139 20.13 -14.85 7.52
N GLY A 140 19.95 -15.57 8.65
CA GLY A 140 20.87 -16.59 9.11
C GLY A 140 20.65 -17.95 8.45
N TRP A 141 21.61 -18.83 8.68
CA TRP A 141 21.55 -20.21 8.22
C TRP A 141 20.73 -21.10 9.15
N ILE A 142 20.03 -22.05 8.55
CA ILE A 142 19.32 -23.11 9.26
C ILE A 142 19.72 -24.47 8.76
N ALA A 143 19.71 -25.49 9.62
CA ALA A 143 19.85 -26.88 9.23
C ALA A 143 18.52 -27.63 9.37
N LEU A 144 18.27 -28.53 8.45
CA LEU A 144 17.09 -29.38 8.40
C LEU A 144 17.54 -30.84 8.54
N PRO A 145 17.34 -31.48 9.73
CA PRO A 145 17.73 -32.87 9.94
C PRO A 145 17.01 -33.83 9.01
N ASN A 146 17.73 -34.70 8.29
CA ASN A 146 17.17 -35.62 7.31
C ASN A 146 16.07 -36.52 7.89
N ASN A 147 16.24 -37.00 9.14
CA ASN A 147 15.27 -37.87 9.80
C ASN A 147 14.00 -37.15 10.30
N LYS A 148 13.94 -35.84 10.22
CA LYS A 148 12.81 -34.99 10.65
C LYS A 148 12.21 -34.19 9.48
N THR A 149 12.85 -34.20 8.34
CA THR A 149 12.47 -33.45 7.14
C THR A 149 11.90 -34.39 6.08
N ARG A 150 10.76 -34.04 5.51
CA ARG A 150 10.14 -34.81 4.41
C ARG A 150 10.12 -33.95 3.16
N LYS A 151 10.43 -34.55 2.00
CA LYS A 151 10.28 -33.90 0.72
C LYS A 151 8.79 -33.78 0.37
N GLN A 152 8.38 -32.64 -0.10
CA GLN A 152 7.00 -32.42 -0.58
C GLN A 152 6.90 -32.84 -2.04
N THR A 153 5.96 -33.74 -2.32
CA THR A 153 5.66 -34.23 -3.67
C THR A 153 4.13 -34.30 -3.81
N PRO A 154 3.52 -33.71 -4.89
CA PRO A 154 4.14 -32.87 -5.89
C PRO A 154 4.60 -31.50 -5.35
N LYS A 155 5.53 -30.87 -6.06
CA LYS A 155 5.98 -29.49 -5.73
C LYS A 155 4.84 -28.50 -5.97
N LYS A 156 4.81 -27.43 -5.15
CA LYS A 156 3.82 -26.35 -5.23
C LYS A 156 4.42 -25.00 -5.63
N THR A 157 5.75 -24.89 -5.61
CA THR A 157 6.48 -23.66 -5.92
C THR A 157 7.50 -23.89 -7.03
N SER A 158 8.09 -22.81 -7.54
CA SER A 158 9.19 -22.85 -8.53
C SER A 158 10.56 -23.15 -7.88
N CYS A 159 10.65 -23.33 -6.56
CA CYS A 159 11.91 -23.67 -5.89
C CYS A 159 12.48 -25.00 -6.37
N HIS A 160 13.81 -25.15 -6.30
CA HIS A 160 14.48 -26.42 -6.64
C HIS A 160 14.00 -27.57 -5.76
N PHE A 161 13.85 -27.28 -4.46
CA PHE A 161 13.41 -28.26 -3.45
C PHE A 161 12.26 -27.71 -2.62
N GLU A 162 11.40 -28.62 -2.16
CA GLU A 162 10.36 -28.32 -1.18
C GLU A 162 10.37 -29.35 -0.07
N PHE A 163 10.33 -28.85 1.16
CA PHE A 163 10.40 -29.66 2.37
C PHE A 163 9.26 -29.37 3.32
N ILE A 164 8.93 -30.38 4.12
CA ILE A 164 7.97 -30.27 5.22
C ILE A 164 8.72 -30.64 6.50
N ILE A 165 8.61 -29.81 7.55
CA ILE A 165 9.24 -30.02 8.84
C ILE A 165 8.38 -29.44 9.95
N ASP A 166 8.41 -30.05 11.14
CA ASP A 166 7.83 -29.43 12.35
C ASP A 166 8.75 -28.32 12.84
N TYR A 167 8.14 -27.18 13.25
CA TYR A 167 8.90 -25.98 13.65
C TYR A 167 9.97 -26.24 14.72
N ASN A 168 9.73 -27.20 15.62
CA ASN A 168 10.66 -27.58 16.68
C ASN A 168 11.97 -28.22 16.20
N HIS A 169 11.99 -28.74 14.98
CA HIS A 169 13.14 -29.45 14.41
C HIS A 169 14.03 -28.57 13.52
N ILE A 170 13.65 -27.34 13.30
CA ILE A 170 14.49 -26.38 12.58
C ILE A 170 15.66 -25.99 13.50
N ILE A 171 16.89 -26.15 13.04
CA ILE A 171 18.09 -25.85 13.81
C ILE A 171 18.71 -24.57 13.29
N PRO A 172 18.75 -23.46 14.06
CA PRO A 172 19.50 -22.27 13.67
C PRO A 172 21.00 -22.54 13.74
N LEU A 173 21.74 -22.05 12.74
CA LEU A 173 23.19 -22.13 12.66
C LEU A 173 23.78 -20.76 12.94
N THR A 174 23.76 -20.33 14.18
CA THR A 174 24.08 -18.97 14.63
C THR A 174 25.52 -18.54 14.38
N THR A 175 26.45 -19.50 14.25
CA THR A 175 27.88 -19.24 14.00
C THR A 175 28.28 -19.36 12.53
N LYS A 176 27.34 -19.69 11.64
CA LYS A 176 27.64 -19.86 10.23
C LYS A 176 27.52 -18.54 9.48
N GLU A 177 28.65 -18.01 9.02
CA GLU A 177 28.74 -16.70 8.32
C GLU A 177 29.00 -16.84 6.80
N THR A 178 28.86 -18.04 6.25
CA THR A 178 29.07 -18.26 4.81
C THR A 178 28.12 -17.39 3.98
N PRO A 179 28.62 -16.55 3.08
CA PRO A 179 27.75 -15.73 2.24
C PRO A 179 26.93 -16.58 1.29
N VAL A 180 25.71 -16.16 1.03
CA VAL A 180 24.81 -16.78 0.05
C VAL A 180 25.16 -16.21 -1.33
N PRO A 181 25.26 -17.06 -2.39
CA PRO A 181 25.57 -16.60 -3.75
C PRO A 181 24.33 -15.95 -4.39
N TYR A 182 23.95 -14.76 -3.92
CA TYR A 182 22.86 -13.98 -4.48
C TYR A 182 23.17 -13.58 -5.93
N LYS A 183 22.14 -13.61 -6.78
CA LYS A 183 22.17 -12.92 -8.06
C LYS A 183 21.59 -11.51 -7.84
N ILE A 184 22.39 -10.51 -8.14
CA ILE A 184 22.02 -9.11 -8.02
C ILE A 184 21.69 -8.60 -9.40
N CYS A 185 20.52 -7.99 -9.57
CA CYS A 185 20.16 -7.23 -10.76
C CYS A 185 20.10 -5.75 -10.35
N SER A 186 20.96 -4.94 -10.94
CA SER A 186 20.84 -3.49 -10.91
C SER A 186 20.21 -3.06 -12.22
N PHE A 187 19.20 -2.20 -12.17
CA PHE A 187 18.58 -1.67 -13.37
C PHE A 187 18.31 -0.18 -13.21
N ASP A 188 18.32 0.49 -14.33
CA ASP A 188 17.95 1.90 -14.45
C ASP A 188 17.05 2.10 -15.66
N ILE A 189 16.22 3.11 -15.61
CA ILE A 189 15.29 3.46 -16.67
C ILE A 189 15.49 4.90 -17.09
N GLU A 190 15.49 5.14 -18.41
CA GLU A 190 15.44 6.46 -19.00
C GLU A 190 14.06 6.65 -19.61
N ALA A 191 13.45 7.77 -19.31
CA ALA A 191 12.18 8.16 -19.87
C ALA A 191 12.25 9.60 -20.40
N SER A 192 11.55 9.88 -21.46
CA SER A 192 11.54 11.20 -22.10
C SER A 192 10.21 11.89 -21.88
N SER A 193 10.25 13.12 -21.35
CA SER A 193 9.09 14.00 -21.28
C SER A 193 9.08 14.95 -22.47
N SER A 194 7.91 15.09 -23.11
CA SER A 194 7.69 16.00 -24.23
C SER A 194 7.85 17.49 -23.88
N HIS A 195 7.81 17.84 -22.59
CA HIS A 195 7.88 19.21 -22.09
C HIS A 195 9.17 19.52 -21.32
N GLY A 196 10.12 18.58 -21.25
CA GLY A 196 11.35 18.75 -20.47
C GLY A 196 11.16 18.67 -18.94
N ASP A 197 9.96 18.36 -18.47
CA ASP A 197 9.65 18.12 -17.07
C ASP A 197 10.17 16.75 -16.61
N PHE A 198 10.13 16.49 -15.30
CA PHE A 198 10.42 15.16 -14.77
C PHE A 198 9.44 14.12 -15.33
N PRO A 199 9.91 13.03 -15.95
CA PRO A 199 9.05 12.04 -16.59
C PRO A 199 8.09 11.35 -15.61
N LEU A 200 6.81 11.26 -15.99
CA LEU A 200 5.76 10.60 -15.23
C LEU A 200 5.03 9.57 -16.08
N ALA A 201 4.91 8.35 -15.55
CA ALA A 201 4.18 7.25 -16.22
C ALA A 201 2.68 7.56 -16.37
N GLU A 202 2.11 8.33 -15.47
CA GLU A 202 0.74 8.82 -15.51
C GLU A 202 0.72 10.33 -15.36
N LYS A 203 0.12 11.02 -16.33
CA LYS A 203 -0.05 12.48 -16.34
C LYS A 203 -1.50 12.85 -16.15
N THR A 204 -1.71 13.99 -15.49
CA THR A 204 -2.99 14.67 -15.34
C THR A 204 -2.93 16.01 -16.07
N TYR A 205 -4.00 16.78 -16.00
CA TYR A 205 -4.04 18.13 -16.57
C TYR A 205 -3.38 19.20 -15.69
N LYS A 206 -2.55 18.79 -14.71
CA LYS A 206 -1.93 19.72 -13.75
C LYS A 206 -1.11 20.81 -14.44
N LYS A 207 -0.34 20.49 -15.47
CA LYS A 207 0.46 21.45 -16.21
C LYS A 207 -0.43 22.48 -16.93
N LEU A 208 -1.46 22.02 -17.65
CA LEU A 208 -2.44 22.92 -18.27
C LEU A 208 -3.17 23.77 -17.25
N ALA A 209 -3.55 23.19 -16.09
CA ALA A 209 -4.19 23.95 -15.02
C ALA A 209 -3.26 25.05 -14.48
N GLN A 210 -1.96 24.80 -14.39
CA GLN A 210 -0.96 25.80 -14.01
C GLN A 210 -0.88 26.90 -15.07
N ASN A 211 -0.66 26.52 -16.34
CA ASN A 211 -0.60 27.48 -17.44
C ASN A 211 -1.85 28.38 -17.49
N ILE A 212 -3.06 27.79 -17.39
CA ILE A 212 -4.31 28.56 -17.42
C ILE A 212 -4.40 29.51 -16.23
N VAL A 213 -4.08 29.06 -15.01
CA VAL A 213 -4.18 29.91 -13.81
C VAL A 213 -3.18 31.07 -13.88
N ASP A 214 -1.93 30.79 -14.32
CA ASP A 214 -0.89 31.80 -14.43
C ASP A 214 -1.24 32.83 -15.51
N GLU A 215 -1.68 32.38 -16.67
CA GLU A 215 -2.10 33.28 -17.77
C GLU A 215 -3.37 34.06 -17.41
N TRP A 216 -4.29 33.46 -16.60
CA TRP A 216 -5.55 34.11 -16.20
C TRP A 216 -5.33 35.38 -15.39
N GLU A 217 -4.22 35.51 -14.67
CA GLU A 217 -3.88 36.68 -13.85
C GLU A 217 -3.64 37.95 -14.68
N TYR A 218 -3.37 37.80 -16.00
CA TYR A 218 -3.21 38.93 -16.89
C TYR A 218 -4.53 39.52 -17.40
N TYR A 219 -5.67 38.90 -17.05
CA TYR A 219 -7.01 39.35 -17.49
C TYR A 219 -7.84 39.75 -16.27
N GLU A 220 -8.36 40.99 -16.26
CA GLU A 220 -9.16 41.54 -15.14
C GLU A 220 -10.48 40.78 -14.94
N ASP A 221 -11.16 40.33 -16.03
CA ASP A 221 -12.42 39.58 -16.00
C ASP A 221 -12.41 38.50 -17.12
N GLY A 222 -11.76 37.38 -16.86
CA GLY A 222 -11.74 36.25 -17.78
C GLY A 222 -13.14 35.64 -17.98
N ASP A 223 -13.45 35.24 -19.19
CA ASP A 223 -14.73 34.63 -19.56
C ASP A 223 -14.60 33.22 -20.16
N THR A 224 -15.74 32.62 -20.44
CA THR A 224 -15.80 31.28 -21.06
C THR A 224 -15.10 31.20 -22.41
N LYS A 225 -15.03 32.29 -23.15
CA LYS A 225 -14.37 32.33 -24.50
C LYS A 225 -12.87 32.26 -24.33
N LEU A 226 -12.31 33.01 -23.37
CA LEU A 226 -10.91 33.00 -23.05
C LEU A 226 -10.47 31.59 -22.57
N PHE A 227 -11.21 30.98 -21.64
CA PHE A 227 -10.95 29.64 -21.19
C PHE A 227 -10.95 28.61 -22.34
N ASN A 228 -11.99 28.65 -23.16
CA ASN A 228 -12.10 27.77 -24.33
C ASN A 228 -10.95 27.96 -25.31
N LYS A 229 -10.50 29.20 -25.51
CA LYS A 229 -9.35 29.51 -26.36
C LYS A 229 -8.08 28.86 -25.82
N MET A 230 -7.79 29.03 -24.53
CA MET A 230 -6.62 28.42 -23.90
C MET A 230 -6.63 26.88 -24.01
N VAL A 231 -7.77 26.22 -23.73
CA VAL A 231 -7.88 24.77 -23.87
C VAL A 231 -7.80 24.34 -25.36
N ASN A 232 -8.42 25.06 -26.31
CA ASN A 232 -8.26 24.74 -27.73
C ASN A 232 -6.81 24.88 -28.20
N THR A 233 -6.09 25.91 -27.72
CA THR A 233 -4.65 26.06 -27.96
C THR A 233 -3.86 24.87 -27.47
N SER A 234 -4.11 24.39 -26.23
CA SER A 234 -3.41 23.24 -25.66
C SER A 234 -3.66 21.95 -26.44
N PHE A 235 -4.78 21.81 -27.12
CA PHE A 235 -5.08 20.68 -28.02
C PHE A 235 -4.63 20.91 -29.49
N GLY A 236 -4.02 22.07 -29.79
CA GLY A 236 -3.54 22.41 -31.14
C GLY A 236 -4.64 22.75 -32.14
N PHE A 237 -5.84 23.14 -31.68
CA PHE A 237 -6.97 23.51 -32.54
C PHE A 237 -7.08 25.01 -32.84
N GLU A 238 -6.33 25.85 -32.13
CA GLU A 238 -6.24 27.29 -32.31
C GLU A 238 -4.79 27.75 -32.23
N GLU A 239 -4.55 28.99 -32.76
CA GLU A 239 -3.23 29.59 -32.67
C GLU A 239 -2.78 29.79 -31.24
N SER A 240 -1.46 29.72 -31.03
CA SER A 240 -0.86 29.73 -29.68
C SER A 240 -1.28 30.97 -28.87
N VAL A 241 -1.77 30.74 -27.68
CA VAL A 241 -1.76 31.70 -26.58
C VAL A 241 -0.39 31.56 -25.91
N GLU A 242 0.25 32.70 -25.60
CA GLU A 242 1.55 32.71 -24.93
C GLU A 242 1.48 31.89 -23.63
N ASP A 243 2.51 31.12 -23.30
CA ASP A 243 2.62 30.27 -22.10
C ASP A 243 1.60 29.13 -21.95
N ILE A 244 0.82 28.78 -22.99
CA ILE A 244 -0.02 27.59 -23.01
C ILE A 244 0.67 26.45 -23.77
N ASP A 245 1.09 25.41 -23.02
CA ASP A 245 1.74 24.22 -23.58
C ASP A 245 0.76 23.28 -24.30
N LEU A 246 1.26 22.57 -25.33
CA LEU A 246 0.49 21.51 -25.99
C LEU A 246 0.30 20.30 -25.08
N ILE A 247 -0.86 19.66 -25.16
CA ILE A 247 -1.18 18.44 -24.45
C ILE A 247 -1.29 17.27 -25.41
N TYR A 248 -0.65 16.16 -25.03
CA TYR A 248 -0.71 14.90 -25.74
C TYR A 248 -1.65 13.93 -25.02
N VAL A 249 -2.73 13.55 -25.68
CA VAL A 249 -3.74 12.64 -25.12
C VAL A 249 -3.61 11.24 -25.69
N LYS A 250 -3.93 10.21 -24.89
CA LYS A 250 -3.87 8.79 -25.30
C LYS A 250 -4.78 8.49 -26.51
N LYS A 251 -5.90 9.20 -26.63
CA LYS A 251 -6.81 9.09 -27.75
C LYS A 251 -7.12 10.48 -28.26
N THR A 252 -6.72 10.77 -29.47
CA THR A 252 -7.04 12.04 -30.14
C THR A 252 -8.55 12.23 -30.27
N ILE A 253 -9.00 13.47 -30.10
CA ILE A 253 -10.40 13.88 -30.25
C ILE A 253 -10.49 14.96 -31.33
N THR A 254 -11.69 15.16 -31.85
CA THR A 254 -11.95 16.26 -32.81
C THR A 254 -12.26 17.55 -32.06
N LYS A 255 -12.16 18.70 -32.77
CA LYS A 255 -12.49 20.02 -32.24
C LYS A 255 -13.95 20.08 -31.75
N GLU A 256 -14.87 19.46 -32.50
CA GLU A 256 -16.29 19.39 -32.15
C GLU A 256 -16.49 18.62 -30.84
N LYS A 257 -15.80 17.49 -30.67
CA LYS A 257 -15.89 16.69 -29.43
C LYS A 257 -15.32 17.44 -28.25
N LEU A 258 -14.19 18.17 -28.42
CA LEU A 258 -13.65 19.02 -27.36
C LEU A 258 -14.66 20.11 -26.97
N HIS A 259 -15.32 20.75 -27.97
CA HIS A 259 -16.34 21.75 -27.72
C HIS A 259 -17.52 21.20 -26.88
N GLU A 260 -18.01 20.00 -27.19
CA GLU A 260 -19.05 19.33 -26.36
C GLU A 260 -18.62 19.18 -24.92
N LEU A 261 -17.39 18.68 -24.68
CA LEU A 261 -16.83 18.48 -23.34
C LEU A 261 -16.67 19.81 -22.57
N LEU A 262 -16.23 20.87 -23.27
CA LEU A 262 -16.13 22.20 -22.66
C LEU A 262 -17.52 22.75 -22.27
N CYS A 263 -18.55 22.54 -23.11
CA CYS A 263 -19.93 22.88 -22.75
C CYS A 263 -20.42 22.13 -21.48
N GLU A 264 -20.00 20.89 -21.29
CA GLU A 264 -20.30 20.14 -20.06
C GLU A 264 -19.56 20.71 -18.86
N ILE A 265 -18.27 21.04 -19.02
CA ILE A 265 -17.42 21.61 -17.97
C ILE A 265 -18.03 22.92 -17.44
N HIS A 266 -18.49 23.80 -18.31
CA HIS A 266 -19.10 25.06 -17.90
C HIS A 266 -20.41 24.93 -17.13
N LYS A 267 -21.10 23.76 -17.24
CA LYS A 267 -22.32 23.47 -16.47
C LYS A 267 -22.05 22.87 -15.11
N LEU A 268 -20.80 22.49 -14.81
CA LEU A 268 -20.45 21.87 -13.55
C LEU A 268 -20.48 22.89 -12.41
N ASN A 269 -20.97 22.43 -11.27
CA ASN A 269 -20.79 23.17 -10.01
C ASN A 269 -19.52 22.64 -9.33
N VAL A 270 -18.52 23.50 -9.20
CA VAL A 270 -17.19 23.16 -8.70
C VAL A 270 -17.23 22.58 -7.28
N SER A 271 -18.15 23.05 -6.41
CA SER A 271 -18.26 22.55 -5.03
C SER A 271 -18.72 21.10 -4.88
N LYS A 272 -19.22 20.47 -5.97
CA LYS A 272 -19.68 19.07 -5.98
C LYS A 272 -18.64 18.08 -6.48
N ILE A 273 -17.51 18.54 -6.97
CA ILE A 273 -16.49 17.69 -7.61
C ILE A 273 -15.66 16.96 -6.57
N ASP A 274 -15.54 17.51 -5.36
CA ASP A 274 -14.84 16.90 -4.23
C ASP A 274 -15.52 15.64 -3.66
N ASP A 275 -16.82 15.44 -3.90
CA ASP A 275 -17.56 14.24 -3.48
C ASP A 275 -17.41 13.09 -4.49
N MET A 276 -16.75 13.33 -5.62
CA MET A 276 -16.36 12.30 -6.57
C MET A 276 -15.00 11.75 -6.16
N ASP A 277 -14.98 10.81 -5.21
CA ASP A 277 -13.81 10.02 -4.91
C ASP A 277 -13.20 9.51 -6.23
N TYR A 278 -11.90 9.75 -6.38
CA TYR A 278 -11.07 9.09 -7.36
C TYR A 278 -11.07 7.58 -6.99
N ASP A 279 -12.19 6.93 -7.30
CA ASP A 279 -12.24 5.48 -7.38
C ASP A 279 -11.31 5.13 -8.56
N HIS A 280 -10.07 4.81 -8.26
CA HIS A 280 -9.17 4.10 -9.15
C HIS A 280 -9.80 2.73 -9.45
N LYS A 281 -10.94 2.76 -10.13
CA LYS A 281 -11.38 1.62 -10.92
C LYS A 281 -10.46 1.57 -12.14
N THR A 282 -9.25 1.03 -11.90
CA THR A 282 -8.55 0.33 -12.96
C THR A 282 -9.60 -0.50 -13.69
N SER A 283 -9.83 -0.15 -14.96
CA SER A 283 -10.57 -0.98 -15.87
C SER A 283 -10.11 -2.41 -15.66
N LYS A 284 -11.04 -3.28 -15.27
CA LYS A 284 -10.85 -4.73 -15.34
C LYS A 284 -10.43 -5.05 -16.76
N ILE A 285 -9.16 -5.23 -16.97
CA ILE A 285 -8.61 -6.07 -18.01
C ILE A 285 -8.49 -7.41 -17.32
N ASP A 286 -9.28 -8.37 -17.82
CA ASP A 286 -9.21 -9.77 -17.47
C ASP A 286 -7.75 -10.23 -17.54
N ASP A 287 -7.18 -10.49 -16.37
CA ASP A 287 -6.10 -11.45 -16.16
C ASP A 287 -6.12 -11.86 -14.69
N GLU A 288 -6.54 -13.10 -14.48
CA GLU A 288 -6.40 -13.84 -13.23
C GLU A 288 -4.93 -13.90 -12.83
N VAL A 289 -4.45 -13.04 -11.93
CA VAL A 289 -3.25 -13.33 -11.11
C VAL A 289 -3.29 -12.50 -9.81
N HIS A 290 -3.41 -13.20 -8.68
CA HIS A 290 -2.98 -12.86 -7.31
C HIS A 290 -3.42 -11.53 -6.69
N GLU A 291 -4.39 -11.65 -5.77
CA GLU A 291 -4.63 -10.69 -4.69
C GLU A 291 -3.35 -10.52 -3.83
N GLU A 292 -2.53 -9.55 -4.15
CA GLU A 292 -1.64 -8.93 -3.16
C GLU A 292 -2.40 -7.78 -2.50
N VAL A 293 -2.67 -7.97 -1.22
CA VAL A 293 -3.18 -6.92 -0.32
C VAL A 293 -2.13 -5.82 -0.25
N THR A 294 -2.34 -4.73 -0.99
CA THR A 294 -1.60 -3.49 -0.79
C THR A 294 -2.02 -2.90 0.56
N GLU A 295 -1.16 -3.01 1.57
CA GLU A 295 -1.27 -2.20 2.78
C GLU A 295 -1.18 -0.73 2.36
N GLU A 296 -2.28 0.01 2.47
CA GLU A 296 -2.28 1.48 2.39
C GLU A 296 -1.35 1.99 3.49
N ARG A 297 -0.17 2.48 3.11
CA ARG A 297 0.70 3.24 4.00
C ARG A 297 0.00 4.56 4.30
N GLU A 298 -0.57 4.70 5.49
CA GLU A 298 -1.04 5.99 5.98
C GLU A 298 0.11 7.00 5.90
N LEU A 299 -0.09 8.05 5.10
CA LEU A 299 0.84 9.17 5.04
C LEU A 299 0.96 9.81 6.43
N PRO A 300 2.18 10.19 6.87
CA PRO A 300 2.40 10.87 8.12
C PRO A 300 1.51 12.11 8.24
N PHE A 301 1.05 12.42 9.46
CA PHE A 301 0.12 13.53 9.77
C PHE A 301 0.55 14.89 9.18
N TRP A 302 1.85 15.18 9.06
CA TRP A 302 2.38 16.42 8.45
C TRP A 302 2.32 16.45 6.91
N LEU A 303 2.05 15.32 6.25
CA LEU A 303 1.83 15.20 4.82
C LEU A 303 0.34 15.21 4.43
N LYS A 304 -0.58 15.19 5.42
CA LYS A 304 -2.00 15.44 5.16
C LYS A 304 -2.15 16.92 4.85
N ASN A 305 -2.06 17.25 3.58
CA ASN A 305 -2.27 18.62 3.08
C ASN A 305 -3.57 19.17 3.64
N LYS A 306 -3.52 20.42 4.14
CA LYS A 306 -4.72 21.25 4.34
C LYS A 306 -5.56 21.08 3.08
N SER A 307 -6.83 20.70 3.26
CA SER A 307 -7.71 20.49 2.11
C SER A 307 -7.76 21.76 1.26
N ASN A 308 -7.15 21.73 0.09
CA ASN A 308 -7.23 22.79 -0.91
C ASN A 308 -8.62 22.80 -1.57
N LYS A 309 -9.68 22.69 -0.76
CA LYS A 309 -11.05 22.55 -1.22
C LYS A 309 -11.70 23.90 -1.46
N TYR A 310 -12.20 24.10 -2.69
CA TYR A 310 -13.04 25.23 -3.02
C TYR A 310 -14.44 25.04 -2.40
N LYS A 311 -14.80 25.87 -1.41
CA LYS A 311 -16.03 25.71 -0.63
C LYS A 311 -17.23 26.51 -1.14
N LYS A 312 -17.01 27.43 -2.09
CA LYS A 312 -18.09 28.25 -2.65
C LYS A 312 -18.82 27.49 -3.76
N LYS A 313 -20.15 27.67 -3.82
CA LYS A 313 -20.94 27.21 -4.97
C LYS A 313 -20.67 28.16 -6.15
N GLY A 314 -20.21 27.63 -7.27
CA GLY A 314 -19.90 28.42 -8.44
C GLY A 314 -19.54 27.57 -9.66
N THR A 315 -19.41 28.22 -10.79
CA THR A 315 -18.91 27.66 -12.03
C THR A 315 -17.37 27.62 -12.04
N LEU A 316 -16.78 27.03 -13.06
CA LEU A 316 -15.34 27.08 -13.29
C LEU A 316 -14.81 28.52 -13.43
N ILE A 317 -15.55 29.38 -14.10
CA ILE A 317 -15.16 30.78 -14.29
C ILE A 317 -15.19 31.57 -12.98
N ASP A 318 -16.18 31.27 -12.11
CA ASP A 318 -16.21 31.85 -10.76
C ASP A 318 -14.99 31.42 -9.94
N LEU A 319 -14.55 30.16 -10.04
CA LEU A 319 -13.32 29.66 -9.40
C LEU A 319 -12.07 30.41 -9.88
N LEU A 320 -11.95 30.66 -11.19
CA LEU A 320 -10.78 31.32 -11.76
C LEU A 320 -10.73 32.81 -11.41
N ASN A 321 -11.89 33.48 -11.36
CA ASN A 321 -12.02 34.90 -11.03
C ASN A 321 -12.06 35.18 -9.51
N ASP A 322 -12.19 34.16 -8.66
CA ASP A 322 -12.23 34.36 -7.20
C ASP A 322 -10.83 34.68 -6.65
N ASP A 323 -10.76 35.54 -5.61
CA ASP A 323 -9.52 35.88 -4.91
C ASP A 323 -9.19 34.79 -3.90
N ILE A 324 -8.59 33.68 -4.36
CA ILE A 324 -8.16 32.53 -3.59
C ILE A 324 -6.73 32.14 -3.95
N GLU A 325 -6.10 31.36 -3.07
CA GLU A 325 -4.73 30.88 -3.29
C GLU A 325 -4.57 30.17 -4.66
N ARG A 326 -3.50 30.50 -5.39
CA ARG A 326 -3.14 29.92 -6.69
C ARG A 326 -3.20 28.37 -6.71
N ASP A 327 -2.64 27.74 -5.69
CA ASP A 327 -2.61 26.29 -5.60
C ASP A 327 -4.00 25.65 -5.46
N VAL A 328 -4.95 26.38 -4.86
CA VAL A 328 -6.37 25.95 -4.77
C VAL A 328 -7.01 25.99 -6.16
N LYS A 329 -6.78 27.06 -6.94
CA LYS A 329 -7.26 27.17 -8.33
C LYS A 329 -6.73 26.01 -9.17
N ILE A 330 -5.41 25.79 -9.13
CA ILE A 330 -4.74 24.73 -9.91
C ILE A 330 -5.27 23.34 -9.53
N HIS A 331 -5.41 23.05 -8.24
CA HIS A 331 -5.89 21.75 -7.78
C HIS A 331 -7.31 21.45 -8.28
N ASN A 332 -8.23 22.38 -8.10
CA ASN A 332 -9.62 22.20 -8.52
C ASN A 332 -9.75 22.14 -10.05
N LEU A 333 -9.04 23.03 -10.77
CA LEU A 333 -9.03 23.01 -12.23
C LEU A 333 -8.45 21.71 -12.79
N ASN A 334 -7.33 21.22 -12.26
CA ASN A 334 -6.75 19.94 -12.64
C ASN A 334 -7.75 18.78 -12.45
N ASN A 335 -8.47 18.75 -11.33
CA ASN A 335 -9.46 17.70 -11.05
C ASN A 335 -10.61 17.73 -12.07
N ILE A 336 -11.13 18.92 -12.37
CA ILE A 336 -12.20 19.12 -13.38
C ILE A 336 -11.74 18.63 -14.75
N LEU A 337 -10.58 19.10 -15.21
CA LEU A 337 -10.04 18.77 -16.53
C LEU A 337 -9.74 17.26 -16.62
N THR A 338 -9.10 16.69 -15.60
CA THR A 338 -8.76 15.26 -15.57
C THR A 338 -10.00 14.37 -15.57
N TYR A 339 -11.07 14.80 -14.92
CA TYR A 339 -12.33 14.05 -14.89
C TYR A 339 -13.08 14.10 -16.23
N LYS A 340 -13.08 15.24 -16.93
CA LYS A 340 -13.92 15.48 -18.11
C LYS A 340 -13.20 15.28 -19.43
N LEU A 341 -11.93 15.63 -19.53
CA LEU A 341 -11.17 15.55 -20.76
C LEU A 341 -10.53 14.16 -20.94
N PRO A 342 -10.09 13.80 -22.17
CA PRO A 342 -9.41 12.53 -22.43
C PRO A 342 -8.17 12.34 -21.57
N LYS A 343 -7.82 11.08 -21.25
CA LYS A 343 -6.61 10.78 -20.48
C LYS A 343 -5.36 11.30 -21.19
N VAL A 344 -4.52 12.02 -20.46
CA VAL A 344 -3.22 12.49 -20.95
C VAL A 344 -2.28 11.31 -21.15
N GLU A 345 -1.44 11.36 -22.18
CA GLU A 345 -0.40 10.36 -22.42
C GLU A 345 0.71 10.54 -21.38
N GLY A 346 1.07 9.46 -20.72
CA GLY A 346 2.24 9.45 -19.82
C GLY A 346 3.54 9.36 -20.59
N ASP A 347 4.64 9.70 -19.95
CA ASP A 347 5.95 9.66 -20.56
C ASP A 347 6.40 8.21 -20.74
N LYS A 348 6.97 7.92 -21.90
CA LYS A 348 7.40 6.58 -22.28
C LYS A 348 8.82 6.34 -21.78
N ILE A 349 9.03 5.12 -21.29
CA ILE A 349 10.38 4.62 -21.04
C ILE A 349 11.04 4.43 -22.41
N THR A 350 12.19 5.08 -22.61
CA THR A 350 12.98 5.00 -23.84
C THR A 350 14.05 3.92 -23.75
N PHE A 351 14.70 3.79 -22.60
CA PHE A 351 15.74 2.79 -22.35
C PHE A 351 15.58 2.13 -21.00
N ILE A 352 15.97 0.86 -20.93
CA ILE A 352 16.15 0.11 -19.67
C ILE A 352 17.53 -0.53 -19.70
N GLY A 353 18.43 -0.03 -18.85
CA GLY A 353 19.74 -0.66 -18.60
C GLY A 353 19.64 -1.69 -17.48
N SER A 354 20.20 -2.89 -17.64
CA SER A 354 20.21 -3.91 -16.58
C SER A 354 21.58 -4.58 -16.51
N THR A 355 22.13 -4.67 -15.30
CA THR A 355 23.39 -5.33 -15.01
C THR A 355 23.17 -6.45 -14.00
N PHE A 356 23.63 -7.66 -14.33
CA PHE A 356 23.50 -8.84 -13.49
C PHE A 356 24.86 -9.32 -12.98
N MET A 357 24.96 -9.53 -11.67
CA MET A 357 26.18 -9.94 -11.00
C MET A 357 25.88 -10.98 -9.92
N LYS A 358 26.80 -11.89 -9.64
CA LYS A 358 26.74 -12.72 -8.44
C LYS A 358 27.40 -12.00 -7.29
N TYR A 359 26.83 -12.13 -6.09
CA TYR A 359 27.44 -11.57 -4.90
C TYR A 359 28.84 -12.12 -4.66
N GLY A 360 29.81 -11.23 -4.48
CA GLY A 360 31.22 -11.58 -4.34
C GLY A 360 32.05 -11.56 -5.63
N ASP A 361 31.42 -11.53 -6.79
CA ASP A 361 32.11 -11.35 -8.06
C ASP A 361 32.56 -9.88 -8.24
N THR A 362 33.64 -9.68 -8.99
CA THR A 362 34.17 -8.34 -9.31
C THR A 362 33.65 -7.80 -10.65
N LYS A 363 33.02 -8.65 -11.45
CA LYS A 363 32.50 -8.28 -12.77
C LYS A 363 31.10 -8.84 -12.98
N PRO A 364 30.23 -8.09 -13.65
CA PRO A 364 28.92 -8.60 -14.07
C PRO A 364 29.10 -9.71 -15.10
N TYR A 365 28.20 -10.69 -15.05
CA TYR A 365 28.15 -11.77 -16.05
C TYR A 365 27.20 -11.46 -17.22
N LEU A 366 26.35 -10.42 -17.09
CA LEU A 366 25.39 -10.04 -18.11
C LEU A 366 25.04 -8.55 -17.98
N ASN A 367 25.06 -7.84 -19.11
CA ASN A 367 24.55 -6.47 -19.24
C ASN A 367 23.54 -6.46 -20.40
N HIS A 368 22.41 -5.82 -20.18
CA HIS A 368 21.41 -5.57 -21.20
C HIS A 368 21.11 -4.08 -21.29
N CYS A 369 20.88 -3.63 -22.53
CA CYS A 369 20.21 -2.37 -22.79
C CYS A 369 19.01 -2.67 -23.71
N ILE A 370 17.83 -2.30 -23.27
CA ILE A 370 16.59 -2.46 -24.03
C ILE A 370 16.14 -1.05 -24.42
N SER A 371 15.91 -0.79 -25.71
CA SER A 371 15.33 0.45 -26.21
C SER A 371 13.91 0.23 -26.67
N SER A 372 13.05 1.22 -26.49
CA SER A 372 11.65 1.17 -26.92
C SER A 372 11.48 1.39 -28.43
N ASP A 373 12.50 1.96 -29.09
CA ASP A 373 12.50 2.23 -30.53
C ASP A 373 13.91 2.05 -31.10
N THR A 374 14.02 2.01 -32.43
CA THR A 374 15.32 1.98 -33.12
C THR A 374 16.04 3.29 -32.89
N CYS A 375 17.25 3.24 -32.32
CA CYS A 375 18.14 4.39 -32.29
C CYS A 375 18.72 4.58 -33.70
N GLU A 376 18.22 5.55 -34.45
CA GLU A 376 18.93 6.04 -35.62
C GLU A 376 20.08 6.95 -35.14
N ASN A 377 21.27 6.74 -35.71
CA ASN A 377 22.47 7.52 -35.43
C ASN A 377 22.35 8.98 -35.84
#